data_9952e18a73133d22fe3e5c4498a44094
#
_entry.id   9952e18a73133d22fe3e5c4498a44094
#
_cell.length_a   1.000
_cell.length_b   1.000
_cell.length_c   1.000
_cell.angle_alpha   90.00
_cell.angle_beta   90.00
_cell.angle_gamma   90.00
#
_symmetry.space_group_name_H-M   'P 1'
#
loop_
_entity.id
_entity.type
_entity.pdbx_description
1 polymer ?
#
loop_
_entity_poly.entity_id
_entity_poly.type
_entity_poly.pdbx_seq_one_letter_code
_entity_poly.pdbx_strand_id
1 'polypeptide(L)'
;LGAIPIELVQAVPERLFGIMRNETLMAIPFFTLMGLILEKSQLAEELLEAVSQLFGRVRGGLAYAVIIVGALLAATTGVVAASVMAMGLISLPIMIRHGYSPAISSGVIMAAGTLAQIIPPSLVLIVLGDTLSVPVGDMYIGAMMPSLILTGFFALFIAVASMIKPQWLPAQPALRVDINWSKLLHALLPPLVLIFLVLGTIFIGLATPTEAGAMGAAGALLLALLKRRLSFSLLNQSLDHTAKLTSFVMFILIGSSLFSLVFRALN
;
A
#
# COMPACT_ATOMS: atom_id res chain seq x y z
N LEU A 1 10.78 -20.81 36.08
CA LEU A 1 11.15 -21.95 35.22
C LEU A 1 10.36 -23.24 35.51
N GLY A 2 9.59 -23.37 36.57
CA GLY A 2 8.74 -24.54 36.89
C GLY A 2 7.28 -24.44 36.44
N ALA A 3 6.88 -23.34 35.85
CA ALA A 3 5.48 -23.07 35.47
C ALA A 3 5.13 -23.47 34.02
N ILE A 4 6.13 -23.76 33.18
CA ILE A 4 5.92 -24.11 31.78
C ILE A 4 6.35 -25.56 31.57
N PRO A 5 5.48 -26.47 31.08
CA PRO A 5 5.83 -27.83 30.74
C PRO A 5 6.96 -27.88 29.69
N ILE A 6 7.90 -28.82 29.86
CA ILE A 6 9.06 -28.99 28.95
C ILE A 6 8.60 -29.31 27.52
N GLU A 7 7.48 -30.00 27.37
CA GLU A 7 6.88 -30.36 26.07
C GLU A 7 6.54 -29.09 25.26
N LEU A 8 6.15 -27.98 25.89
CA LEU A 8 5.85 -26.71 25.24
C LEU A 8 7.12 -26.02 24.72
N VAL A 9 8.23 -26.16 25.43
CA VAL A 9 9.53 -25.64 24.97
C VAL A 9 10.02 -26.44 23.75
N GLN A 10 9.77 -27.74 23.73
CA GLN A 10 10.09 -28.61 22.59
C GLN A 10 9.25 -28.32 21.34
N ALA A 11 8.05 -27.75 21.48
CA ALA A 11 7.21 -27.33 20.35
C ALA A 11 7.68 -26.02 19.67
N VAL A 12 8.60 -25.26 20.29
CA VAL A 12 9.09 -23.98 19.74
C VAL A 12 9.79 -24.15 18.38
N PRO A 13 10.76 -25.06 18.20
CA PRO A 13 11.40 -25.24 16.91
C PRO A 13 10.43 -25.60 15.79
N GLU A 14 9.46 -26.49 16.07
CA GLU A 14 8.45 -26.90 15.10
C GLU A 14 7.57 -25.73 14.64
N ARG A 15 7.15 -24.87 15.57
CA ARG A 15 6.41 -23.64 15.24
C ARG A 15 7.24 -22.65 14.42
N LEU A 16 8.51 -22.50 14.75
CA LEU A 16 9.42 -21.65 13.97
C LEU A 16 9.54 -22.16 12.52
N PHE A 17 9.77 -23.45 12.35
CA PHE A 17 9.81 -24.08 11.03
C PHE A 17 8.47 -23.96 10.29
N GLY A 18 7.35 -24.06 11.00
CA GLY A 18 6.00 -23.87 10.43
C GLY A 18 5.83 -22.48 9.82
N ILE A 19 6.22 -21.42 10.55
CA ILE A 19 6.18 -20.05 10.06
C ILE A 19 7.11 -19.86 8.86
N MET A 20 8.34 -20.37 8.93
CA MET A 20 9.33 -20.21 7.86
C MET A 20 8.97 -20.99 6.57
N ARG A 21 8.17 -22.04 6.66
CA ARG A 21 7.71 -22.86 5.52
C ARG A 21 6.33 -22.46 4.99
N ASN A 22 5.73 -21.45 5.60
CA ASN A 22 4.38 -21.04 5.22
C ASN A 22 4.37 -20.35 3.86
N GLU A 23 3.77 -21.02 2.88
CA GLU A 23 3.69 -20.55 1.49
C GLU A 23 2.90 -19.25 1.38
N THR A 24 1.87 -19.03 2.20
CA THR A 24 1.07 -17.81 2.19
C THR A 24 1.90 -16.59 2.59
N LEU A 25 2.81 -16.77 3.56
CA LEU A 25 3.68 -15.70 4.02
C LEU A 25 4.76 -15.32 2.99
N MET A 26 5.06 -16.21 2.02
CA MET A 26 5.94 -15.88 0.90
C MET A 26 5.36 -14.82 -0.03
N ALA A 27 4.06 -14.54 0.03
CA ALA A 27 3.46 -13.40 -0.66
C ALA A 27 4.01 -12.05 -0.17
N ILE A 28 4.42 -11.95 1.10
CA ILE A 28 4.93 -10.72 1.72
C ILE A 28 6.13 -10.13 0.95
N PRO A 29 7.24 -10.86 0.72
CA PRO A 29 8.36 -10.32 -0.03
C PRO A 29 8.00 -9.91 -1.46
N PHE A 30 7.12 -10.65 -2.14
CA PHE A 30 6.74 -10.33 -3.50
C PHE A 30 5.91 -9.05 -3.59
N PHE A 31 4.90 -8.88 -2.76
CA PHE A 31 4.12 -7.63 -2.72
C PHE A 31 4.96 -6.44 -2.25
N THR A 32 5.83 -6.64 -1.27
CA THR A 32 6.76 -5.59 -0.83
C THR A 32 7.69 -5.16 -1.97
N LEU A 33 8.26 -6.12 -2.71
CA LEU A 33 9.13 -5.83 -3.85
C LEU A 33 8.38 -5.10 -4.95
N MET A 34 7.17 -5.56 -5.30
CA MET A 34 6.29 -4.91 -6.26
C MET A 34 6.07 -3.44 -5.89
N GLY A 35 5.66 -3.18 -4.66
CA GLY A 35 5.37 -1.84 -4.17
C GLY A 35 6.59 -0.92 -4.18
N LEU A 36 7.73 -1.40 -3.69
CA LEU A 36 8.98 -0.63 -3.66
C LEU A 36 9.51 -0.29 -5.06
N ILE A 37 9.37 -1.19 -6.03
CA ILE A 37 9.76 -0.92 -7.41
C ILE A 37 8.86 0.17 -8.02
N LEU A 38 7.54 0.06 -7.83
CA LEU A 38 6.58 1.06 -8.34
C LEU A 38 6.79 2.43 -7.69
N GLU A 39 7.04 2.46 -6.39
CA GLU A 39 7.32 3.68 -5.64
C GLU A 39 8.60 4.35 -6.12
N LYS A 40 9.72 3.61 -6.13
CA LYS A 40 11.05 4.16 -6.49
C LYS A 40 11.19 4.48 -7.98
N SER A 41 10.32 3.95 -8.83
CA SER A 41 10.31 4.25 -10.27
C SER A 41 9.65 5.59 -10.62
N GLN A 42 9.31 6.43 -9.60
CA GLN A 42 8.66 7.75 -9.77
C GLN A 42 7.28 7.70 -10.45
N LEU A 43 6.65 6.53 -10.49
CA LEU A 43 5.29 6.38 -10.99
C LEU A 43 4.28 7.15 -10.14
N ALA A 44 4.56 7.28 -8.84
CA ALA A 44 3.75 8.03 -7.89
C ALA A 44 3.66 9.54 -8.25
N GLU A 45 4.78 10.14 -8.67
CA GLU A 45 4.82 11.55 -9.09
C GLU A 45 4.02 11.77 -10.37
N GLU A 46 4.23 10.90 -11.37
CA GLU A 46 3.47 10.95 -12.63
C GLU A 46 1.97 10.79 -12.40
N LEU A 47 1.57 9.88 -11.49
CA LEU A 47 0.18 9.69 -11.09
C LEU A 47 -0.40 10.93 -10.43
N LEU A 48 0.33 11.52 -9.46
CA LEU A 48 -0.14 12.71 -8.76
C LEU A 48 -0.31 13.89 -9.71
N GLU A 49 0.66 14.12 -10.60
CA GLU A 49 0.57 15.16 -11.61
C GLU A 49 -0.63 14.95 -12.53
N ALA A 50 -0.79 13.74 -13.04
CA ALA A 50 -1.87 13.40 -13.95
C ALA A 50 -3.27 13.51 -13.29
N VAL A 51 -3.43 12.99 -12.06
CA VAL A 51 -4.70 13.05 -11.34
C VAL A 51 -5.01 14.47 -10.85
N SER A 52 -4.00 15.24 -10.47
CA SER A 52 -4.20 16.63 -10.03
C SER A 52 -4.79 17.51 -11.14
N GLN A 53 -4.48 17.22 -12.41
CA GLN A 53 -5.06 17.92 -13.55
C GLN A 53 -6.58 17.70 -13.69
N LEU A 54 -7.09 16.53 -13.30
CA LEU A 54 -8.53 16.25 -13.32
C LEU A 54 -9.31 17.15 -12.36
N PHE A 55 -8.73 17.42 -11.21
CA PHE A 55 -9.38 18.17 -10.13
C PHE A 55 -8.98 19.64 -10.06
N GLY A 56 -8.21 20.14 -11.02
CA GLY A 56 -7.63 21.51 -10.99
C GLY A 56 -8.64 22.63 -10.81
N ARG A 57 -9.92 22.43 -11.22
CA ARG A 57 -11.00 23.41 -11.05
C ARG A 57 -11.76 23.28 -9.73
N VAL A 58 -11.57 22.18 -9.01
CA VAL A 58 -12.32 21.88 -7.79
C VAL A 58 -11.58 22.43 -6.57
N ARG A 59 -12.30 23.06 -5.64
CA ARG A 59 -11.73 23.45 -4.35
C ARG A 59 -11.26 22.18 -3.61
N GLY A 60 -10.01 22.20 -3.14
CA GLY A 60 -9.41 21.01 -2.57
C GLY A 60 -8.97 19.97 -3.60
N GLY A 61 -8.94 20.30 -4.89
CA GLY A 61 -8.65 19.38 -5.99
C GLY A 61 -7.36 18.57 -5.79
N LEU A 62 -6.29 19.23 -5.32
CA LEU A 62 -5.03 18.55 -5.04
C LEU A 62 -5.15 17.56 -3.86
N ALA A 63 -6.00 17.84 -2.85
CA ALA A 63 -6.25 16.91 -1.75
C ALA A 63 -7.01 15.66 -2.22
N TYR A 64 -7.98 15.80 -3.14
CA TYR A 64 -8.62 14.65 -3.78
C TYR A 64 -7.62 13.83 -4.60
N ALA A 65 -6.75 14.49 -5.35
CA ALA A 65 -5.68 13.81 -6.09
C ALA A 65 -4.78 13.00 -5.15
N VAL A 66 -4.39 13.56 -4.01
CA VAL A 66 -3.58 12.87 -2.99
C VAL A 66 -4.30 11.65 -2.43
N ILE A 67 -5.61 11.73 -2.15
CA ILE A 67 -6.39 10.59 -1.66
C ILE A 67 -6.45 9.48 -2.72
N ILE A 68 -6.76 9.82 -3.97
CA ILE A 68 -6.87 8.83 -5.06
C ILE A 68 -5.53 8.18 -5.35
N VAL A 69 -4.47 8.99 -5.49
CA VAL A 69 -3.13 8.47 -5.75
C VAL A 69 -2.61 7.69 -4.54
N GLY A 70 -2.89 8.15 -3.32
CA GLY A 70 -2.60 7.41 -2.10
C GLY A 70 -3.30 6.05 -2.04
N ALA A 71 -4.58 5.98 -2.43
CA ALA A 71 -5.31 4.73 -2.53
C ALA A 71 -4.73 3.77 -3.60
N LEU A 72 -4.32 4.31 -4.76
CA LEU A 72 -3.66 3.52 -5.81
C LEU A 72 -2.29 3.01 -5.38
N LEU A 73 -1.50 3.87 -4.73
CA LEU A 73 -0.20 3.46 -4.17
C LEU A 73 -0.38 2.48 -3.02
N ALA A 74 -1.40 2.67 -2.18
CA ALA A 74 -1.78 1.75 -1.13
C ALA A 74 -1.97 0.33 -1.67
N ALA A 75 -2.73 0.20 -2.78
CA ALA A 75 -2.96 -1.07 -3.46
C ALA A 75 -1.69 -1.67 -4.10
N THR A 76 -0.58 -0.95 -4.16
CA THR A 76 0.67 -1.48 -4.73
C THR A 76 1.74 -1.73 -3.67
N THR A 77 1.81 -0.95 -2.61
CA THR A 77 2.91 -0.99 -1.64
C THR A 77 2.64 -1.87 -0.43
N GLY A 78 1.39 -1.88 0.07
CA GLY A 78 1.03 -2.60 1.29
C GLY A 78 1.77 -2.15 2.56
N VAL A 79 2.60 -1.10 2.51
CA VAL A 79 3.45 -0.60 3.60
C VAL A 79 3.16 0.86 3.86
N VAL A 80 2.54 1.17 5.02
CA VAL A 80 2.12 2.54 5.39
C VAL A 80 3.28 3.51 5.46
N ALA A 81 4.36 3.15 6.14
CA ALA A 81 5.48 4.06 6.35
C ALA A 81 6.09 4.53 5.02
N ALA A 82 6.26 3.61 4.06
CA ALA A 82 6.76 3.93 2.73
C ALA A 82 5.79 4.85 1.99
N SER A 83 4.49 4.48 1.94
CA SER A 83 3.46 5.27 1.27
C SER A 83 3.31 6.68 1.83
N VAL A 84 3.30 6.84 3.17
CA VAL A 84 3.20 8.15 3.82
C VAL A 84 4.44 8.99 3.53
N MET A 85 5.64 8.40 3.60
CA MET A 85 6.89 9.13 3.32
C MET A 85 6.96 9.55 1.85
N ALA A 86 6.68 8.65 0.91
CA ALA A 86 6.68 8.96 -0.51
C ALA A 86 5.68 10.07 -0.84
N MET A 87 4.43 9.92 -0.41
CA MET A 87 3.40 10.94 -0.60
C MET A 87 3.75 12.26 0.11
N GLY A 88 4.38 12.20 1.29
CA GLY A 88 4.84 13.37 2.02
C GLY A 88 5.89 14.16 1.26
N LEU A 89 6.91 13.49 0.75
CA LEU A 89 7.99 14.12 0.00
C LEU A 89 7.50 14.75 -1.31
N ILE A 90 6.56 14.10 -2.00
CA ILE A 90 6.05 14.54 -3.29
C ILE A 90 4.95 15.59 -3.11
N SER A 91 3.93 15.27 -2.32
CA SER A 91 2.67 16.04 -2.28
C SER A 91 2.74 17.25 -1.35
N LEU A 92 3.42 17.15 -0.19
CA LEU A 92 3.42 18.23 0.80
C LEU A 92 4.01 19.53 0.27
N PRO A 93 5.19 19.56 -0.39
CA PRO A 93 5.73 20.80 -0.95
C PRO A 93 4.81 21.41 -2.00
N ILE A 94 4.16 20.58 -2.81
CA ILE A 94 3.22 21.01 -3.85
C ILE A 94 1.99 21.63 -3.20
N MET A 95 1.38 20.98 -2.21
CA MET A 95 0.21 21.48 -1.50
C MET A 95 0.49 22.84 -0.82
N ILE A 96 1.62 22.95 -0.13
CA ILE A 96 2.03 24.21 0.54
C ILE A 96 2.22 25.35 -0.48
N ARG A 97 2.89 25.07 -1.61
CA ARG A 97 3.09 26.07 -2.68
C ARG A 97 1.77 26.56 -3.27
N HIS A 98 0.73 25.73 -3.29
CA HIS A 98 -0.60 26.08 -3.76
C HIS A 98 -1.49 26.69 -2.66
N GLY A 99 -0.92 27.04 -1.51
CA GLY A 99 -1.61 27.75 -0.44
C GLY A 99 -2.51 26.86 0.45
N TYR A 100 -2.36 25.55 0.38
CA TYR A 100 -3.07 24.64 1.30
C TYR A 100 -2.54 24.80 2.72
N SER A 101 -3.43 24.69 3.71
CA SER A 101 -3.04 24.66 5.12
C SER A 101 -2.09 23.49 5.40
N PRO A 102 -0.95 23.71 6.09
CA PRO A 102 -0.02 22.63 6.43
C PRO A 102 -0.69 21.50 7.22
N ALA A 103 -1.60 21.83 8.13
CA ALA A 103 -2.34 20.86 8.94
C ALA A 103 -3.25 19.96 8.08
N ILE A 104 -3.96 20.53 7.12
CA ILE A 104 -4.78 19.75 6.18
C ILE A 104 -3.89 18.93 5.25
N SER A 105 -2.83 19.50 4.72
CA SER A 105 -1.91 18.81 3.81
C SER A 105 -1.29 17.57 4.46
N SER A 106 -0.72 17.72 5.65
CA SER A 106 -0.14 16.60 6.39
C SER A 106 -1.21 15.56 6.79
N GLY A 107 -2.39 16.02 7.26
CA GLY A 107 -3.49 15.13 7.63
C GLY A 107 -3.98 14.28 6.47
N VAL A 108 -4.18 14.89 5.29
CA VAL A 108 -4.62 14.17 4.07
C VAL A 108 -3.57 13.16 3.60
N ILE A 109 -2.30 13.55 3.61
CA ILE A 109 -1.20 12.66 3.21
C ILE A 109 -1.11 11.45 4.14
N MET A 110 -1.17 11.68 5.47
CA MET A 110 -1.16 10.60 6.43
C MET A 110 -2.39 9.68 6.28
N ALA A 111 -3.58 10.26 6.14
CA ALA A 111 -4.81 9.50 5.93
C ALA A 111 -4.74 8.66 4.65
N ALA A 112 -4.33 9.26 3.53
CA ALA A 112 -4.19 8.56 2.26
C ALA A 112 -3.14 7.42 2.33
N GLY A 113 -2.00 7.67 2.98
CA GLY A 113 -0.95 6.65 3.13
C GLY A 113 -1.36 5.48 4.04
N THR A 114 -2.22 5.70 5.04
CA THR A 114 -2.71 4.62 5.92
C THR A 114 -3.66 3.65 5.20
N LEU A 115 -4.23 4.02 4.07
CA LEU A 115 -5.04 3.12 3.25
C LEU A 115 -4.26 1.88 2.78
N ALA A 116 -2.92 1.94 2.75
CA ALA A 116 -2.05 0.83 2.35
C ALA A 116 -2.21 -0.43 3.22
N GLN A 117 -2.75 -0.32 4.42
CA GLN A 117 -3.01 -1.48 5.27
C GLN A 117 -4.39 -2.12 5.03
N ILE A 118 -5.31 -1.41 4.42
CA ILE A 118 -6.71 -1.83 4.29
C ILE A 118 -7.06 -2.16 2.84
N ILE A 119 -6.53 -1.37 1.88
CA ILE A 119 -6.76 -1.63 0.45
C ILE A 119 -5.93 -2.84 0.00
N PRO A 120 -6.55 -3.90 -0.55
CA PRO A 120 -5.82 -5.02 -1.12
C PRO A 120 -4.94 -4.61 -2.33
N PRO A 121 -3.78 -5.29 -2.53
CA PRO A 121 -3.16 -6.28 -1.66
C PRO A 121 -2.44 -5.65 -0.47
N SER A 122 -2.77 -6.10 0.73
CA SER A 122 -2.24 -5.60 2.00
C SER A 122 -1.48 -6.68 2.75
N LEU A 123 -0.29 -6.34 3.24
CA LEU A 123 0.54 -7.26 4.05
C LEU A 123 -0.15 -7.62 5.36
N VAL A 124 -0.88 -6.68 5.96
CA VAL A 124 -1.63 -6.91 7.21
C VAL A 124 -2.73 -7.95 6.98
N LEU A 125 -3.44 -7.89 5.86
CA LEU A 125 -4.49 -8.86 5.55
C LEU A 125 -3.92 -10.26 5.27
N ILE A 126 -2.71 -10.37 4.71
CA ILE A 126 -2.02 -11.68 4.57
C ILE A 126 -1.75 -12.28 5.93
N VAL A 127 -1.14 -11.50 6.83
CA VAL A 127 -0.81 -11.95 8.19
C VAL A 127 -2.07 -12.28 8.99
N LEU A 128 -3.12 -11.46 8.88
CA LEU A 128 -4.40 -11.74 9.54
C LEU A 128 -5.06 -13.01 8.99
N GLY A 129 -5.08 -13.20 7.67
CA GLY A 129 -5.62 -14.41 7.04
C GLY A 129 -4.91 -15.67 7.55
N ASP A 130 -3.58 -15.63 7.60
CA ASP A 130 -2.78 -16.73 8.12
C ASP A 130 -3.05 -17.01 9.60
N THR A 131 -3.04 -15.96 10.44
CA THR A 131 -3.26 -16.12 11.90
C THR A 131 -4.67 -16.56 12.26
N LEU A 132 -5.67 -16.14 11.49
CA LEU A 132 -7.08 -16.49 11.66
C LEU A 132 -7.47 -17.77 10.90
N SER A 133 -6.54 -18.36 10.14
CA SER A 133 -6.81 -19.51 9.26
C SER A 133 -7.94 -19.24 8.26
N VAL A 134 -8.01 -18.01 7.75
CA VAL A 134 -8.95 -17.58 6.72
C VAL A 134 -8.20 -17.40 5.40
N PRO A 135 -8.74 -17.88 4.25
CA PRO A 135 -8.10 -17.67 2.96
C PRO A 135 -7.85 -16.20 2.67
N VAL A 136 -6.63 -15.85 2.25
CA VAL A 136 -6.24 -14.44 2.00
C VAL A 136 -7.11 -13.80 0.90
N GLY A 137 -7.56 -14.59 -0.08
CA GLY A 137 -8.50 -14.12 -1.10
C GLY A 137 -9.80 -13.59 -0.50
N ASP A 138 -10.38 -14.33 0.46
CA ASP A 138 -11.60 -13.93 1.17
C ASP A 138 -11.37 -12.68 2.03
N MET A 139 -10.20 -12.58 2.67
CA MET A 139 -9.80 -11.38 3.42
C MET A 139 -9.72 -10.16 2.50
N TYR A 140 -9.19 -10.32 1.29
CA TYR A 140 -9.10 -9.24 0.31
C TYR A 140 -10.48 -8.81 -0.21
N ILE A 141 -11.34 -9.78 -0.54
CA ILE A 141 -12.73 -9.50 -0.96
C ILE A 141 -13.48 -8.76 0.16
N GLY A 142 -13.38 -9.26 1.39
CA GLY A 142 -14.03 -8.66 2.56
C GLY A 142 -13.53 -7.24 2.86
N ALA A 143 -12.25 -6.95 2.62
CA ALA A 143 -11.66 -5.64 2.87
C ALA A 143 -11.97 -4.59 1.79
N MET A 144 -12.37 -5.00 0.58
CA MET A 144 -12.62 -4.06 -0.54
C MET A 144 -13.70 -3.03 -0.19
N MET A 145 -14.86 -3.47 0.26
CA MET A 145 -15.97 -2.56 0.56
C MET A 145 -15.64 -1.59 1.71
N PRO A 146 -15.12 -2.02 2.87
CA PRO A 146 -14.71 -1.11 3.93
C PRO A 146 -13.64 -0.11 3.49
N SER A 147 -12.68 -0.53 2.68
CA SER A 147 -11.61 0.35 2.20
C SER A 147 -12.11 1.43 1.24
N LEU A 148 -13.05 1.09 0.35
CA LEU A 148 -13.69 2.05 -0.54
C LEU A 148 -14.57 3.04 0.24
N ILE A 149 -15.31 2.58 1.24
CA ILE A 149 -16.11 3.44 2.12
C ILE A 149 -15.20 4.41 2.89
N LEU A 150 -14.09 3.92 3.45
CA LEU A 150 -13.14 4.77 4.16
C LEU A 150 -12.51 5.81 3.24
N THR A 151 -12.11 5.42 2.03
CA THR A 151 -11.60 6.35 1.01
C THR A 151 -12.65 7.41 0.66
N GLY A 152 -13.92 6.99 0.54
CA GLY A 152 -15.07 7.88 0.35
C GLY A 152 -15.26 8.87 1.50
N PHE A 153 -15.07 8.44 2.75
CA PHE A 153 -15.12 9.34 3.92
C PHE A 153 -13.98 10.35 3.91
N PHE A 154 -12.78 9.98 3.48
CA PHE A 154 -11.70 10.95 3.32
C PHE A 154 -12.03 12.00 2.24
N ALA A 155 -12.59 11.56 1.12
CA ALA A 155 -13.05 12.47 0.08
C ALA A 155 -14.20 13.37 0.58
N LEU A 156 -15.15 12.81 1.33
CA LEU A 156 -16.25 13.56 1.94
C LEU A 156 -15.72 14.59 2.95
N PHE A 157 -14.74 14.23 3.77
CA PHE A 157 -14.09 15.16 4.68
C PHE A 157 -13.51 16.38 3.95
N ILE A 158 -12.82 16.16 2.82
CA ILE A 158 -12.29 17.25 1.99
C ILE A 158 -13.42 18.09 1.41
N ALA A 159 -14.52 17.48 0.96
CA ALA A 159 -15.69 18.21 0.48
C ALA A 159 -16.25 19.13 1.56
N VAL A 160 -16.52 18.61 2.74
CA VAL A 160 -17.06 19.37 3.88
C VAL A 160 -16.07 20.46 4.33
N ALA A 161 -14.80 20.13 4.48
CA ALA A 161 -13.76 21.07 4.87
C ALA A 161 -13.62 22.22 3.86
N SER A 162 -13.72 21.94 2.56
CA SER A 162 -13.67 22.97 1.50
C SER A 162 -14.87 23.91 1.51
N MET A 163 -16.02 23.45 2.04
CA MET A 163 -17.22 24.28 2.20
C MET A 163 -17.16 25.13 3.46
N ILE A 164 -16.72 24.56 4.59
CA ILE A 164 -16.71 25.24 5.90
C ILE A 164 -15.52 26.23 6.00
N LYS A 165 -14.34 25.84 5.52
CA LYS A 165 -13.11 26.64 5.57
C LYS A 165 -12.41 26.67 4.21
N PRO A 166 -12.95 27.39 3.23
CA PRO A 166 -12.42 27.43 1.87
C PRO A 166 -10.98 27.98 1.80
N GLN A 167 -10.57 28.76 2.79
CA GLN A 167 -9.20 29.29 2.90
C GLN A 167 -8.14 28.21 3.20
N TRP A 168 -8.52 27.03 3.70
CA TRP A 168 -7.60 25.93 3.96
C TRP A 168 -7.34 25.07 2.73
N LEU A 169 -8.28 25.10 1.79
CA LEU A 169 -8.33 24.27 0.59
C LEU A 169 -8.63 25.15 -0.64
N PRO A 170 -7.67 26.00 -1.04
CA PRO A 170 -7.88 26.91 -2.15
C PRO A 170 -8.19 26.15 -3.43
N ALA A 171 -9.04 26.74 -4.28
CA ALA A 171 -9.13 26.30 -5.67
C ALA A 171 -7.85 26.71 -6.38
N GLN A 172 -7.27 25.84 -7.17
CA GLN A 172 -6.18 26.23 -8.03
C GLN A 172 -6.71 27.27 -9.02
N PRO A 173 -6.03 28.44 -9.20
CA PRO A 173 -6.40 29.34 -10.27
C PRO A 173 -6.37 28.55 -11.57
N ALA A 174 -7.43 28.67 -12.35
CA ALA A 174 -7.62 27.93 -13.57
C ALA A 174 -6.45 28.19 -14.54
N LEU A 175 -5.37 27.43 -14.38
CA LEU A 175 -4.55 27.14 -15.52
C LEU A 175 -5.53 26.50 -16.52
N ARG A 176 -5.61 27.02 -17.71
CA ARG A 176 -6.26 26.34 -18.83
C ARG A 176 -5.49 25.03 -19.03
N VAL A 177 -5.74 24.06 -18.15
CA VAL A 177 -5.14 22.74 -18.28
C VAL A 177 -6.03 22.05 -19.29
N ASP A 178 -5.63 22.10 -20.53
CA ASP A 178 -6.11 21.15 -21.52
C ASP A 178 -5.70 19.78 -20.97
N ILE A 179 -6.68 19.03 -20.46
CA ILE A 179 -6.46 17.69 -19.91
C ILE A 179 -5.84 16.86 -21.01
N ASN A 180 -4.57 16.55 -20.85
CA ASN A 180 -3.90 15.66 -21.79
C ASN A 180 -4.27 14.21 -21.47
N TRP A 181 -5.41 13.76 -22.04
CA TRP A 181 -5.92 12.42 -21.86
C TRP A 181 -4.88 11.33 -22.17
N SER A 182 -3.99 11.59 -23.12
CA SER A 182 -2.91 10.65 -23.44
C SER A 182 -1.94 10.51 -22.27
N LYS A 183 -1.47 11.60 -21.68
CA LYS A 183 -0.60 11.57 -20.50
C LYS A 183 -1.29 10.91 -19.31
N LEU A 184 -2.56 11.23 -19.08
CA LEU A 184 -3.36 10.66 -17.99
C LEU A 184 -3.48 9.14 -18.13
N LEU A 185 -3.85 8.65 -19.32
CA LEU A 185 -3.97 7.22 -19.58
C LEU A 185 -2.61 6.51 -19.45
N HIS A 186 -1.53 7.07 -19.98
CA HIS A 186 -0.20 6.49 -19.85
C HIS A 186 0.33 6.45 -18.42
N ALA A 187 -0.13 7.34 -17.55
CA ALA A 187 0.23 7.32 -16.13
C ALA A 187 -0.65 6.34 -15.34
N LEU A 188 -1.98 6.35 -15.55
CA LEU A 188 -2.92 5.55 -14.76
C LEU A 188 -3.00 4.09 -15.22
N LEU A 189 -2.97 3.83 -16.53
CA LEU A 189 -3.24 2.50 -17.08
C LEU A 189 -2.26 1.43 -16.57
N PRO A 190 -0.93 1.64 -16.58
CA PRO A 190 0.01 0.60 -16.18
C PRO A 190 -0.17 0.11 -14.73
N PRO A 191 -0.23 0.99 -13.70
CA PRO A 191 -0.47 0.54 -12.33
C PRO A 191 -1.85 -0.11 -12.16
N LEU A 192 -2.89 0.43 -12.82
CA LEU A 192 -4.23 -0.16 -12.75
C LEU A 192 -4.26 -1.56 -13.36
N VAL A 193 -3.68 -1.75 -14.54
CA VAL A 193 -3.59 -3.08 -15.17
C VAL A 193 -2.86 -4.06 -14.27
N LEU A 194 -1.78 -3.63 -13.61
CA LEU A 194 -1.04 -4.47 -12.69
C LEU A 194 -1.89 -4.86 -11.47
N ILE A 195 -2.59 -3.90 -10.86
CA ILE A 195 -3.48 -4.16 -9.73
C ILE A 195 -4.61 -5.11 -10.15
N PHE A 196 -5.26 -4.85 -11.27
CA PHE A 196 -6.32 -5.72 -11.79
C PHE A 196 -5.83 -7.13 -12.12
N LEU A 197 -4.63 -7.27 -12.67
CA LEU A 197 -4.04 -8.56 -12.96
C LEU A 197 -3.78 -9.33 -11.66
N VAL A 198 -3.19 -8.69 -10.67
CA VAL A 198 -2.86 -9.31 -9.38
C VAL A 198 -4.13 -9.66 -8.59
N LEU A 199 -5.01 -8.68 -8.33
CA LEU A 199 -6.23 -8.92 -7.56
C LEU A 199 -7.25 -9.76 -8.33
N GLY A 200 -7.39 -9.53 -9.63
CA GLY A 200 -8.32 -10.28 -10.48
C GLY A 200 -8.01 -11.77 -10.48
N THR A 201 -6.74 -12.15 -10.61
CA THR A 201 -6.33 -13.57 -10.60
C THR A 201 -6.58 -14.22 -9.25
N ILE A 202 -6.41 -13.49 -8.14
CA ILE A 202 -6.74 -13.97 -6.79
C ILE A 202 -8.25 -14.15 -6.64
N PHE A 203 -9.06 -13.17 -7.04
CA PHE A 203 -10.51 -13.17 -6.83
C PHE A 203 -11.25 -14.24 -7.63
N ILE A 204 -10.77 -14.54 -8.85
CA ILE A 204 -11.33 -15.64 -9.66
C ILE A 204 -10.69 -17.02 -9.34
N GLY A 205 -9.76 -17.07 -8.35
CA GLY A 205 -9.13 -18.30 -7.91
C GLY A 205 -8.13 -18.91 -8.89
N LEU A 206 -7.61 -18.13 -9.85
CA LEU A 206 -6.60 -18.59 -10.82
C LEU A 206 -5.19 -18.58 -10.26
N ALA A 207 -4.91 -17.76 -9.25
CA ALA A 207 -3.60 -17.68 -8.64
C ALA A 207 -3.72 -17.58 -7.11
N THR A 208 -2.80 -18.21 -6.42
CA THR A 208 -2.59 -18.00 -5.00
C THR A 208 -2.05 -16.60 -4.74
N PRO A 209 -2.17 -16.05 -3.52
CA PRO A 209 -1.57 -14.74 -3.20
C PRO A 209 -0.07 -14.67 -3.49
N THR A 210 0.66 -15.77 -3.29
CA THR A 210 2.09 -15.87 -3.56
C THR A 210 2.40 -15.79 -5.05
N GLU A 211 1.67 -16.55 -5.87
CA GLU A 211 1.82 -16.53 -7.33
C GLU A 211 1.44 -15.16 -7.91
N ALA A 212 0.31 -14.59 -7.44
CA ALA A 212 -0.12 -13.25 -7.86
C ALA A 212 0.89 -12.17 -7.44
N GLY A 213 1.47 -12.29 -6.25
CA GLY A 213 2.54 -11.41 -5.78
C GLY A 213 3.79 -11.51 -6.65
N ALA A 214 4.20 -12.73 -7.02
CA ALA A 214 5.33 -12.96 -7.91
C ALA A 214 5.08 -12.36 -9.31
N MET A 215 3.88 -12.57 -9.87
CA MET A 215 3.47 -11.93 -11.13
C MET A 215 3.47 -10.41 -11.02
N GLY A 216 2.97 -9.88 -9.90
CA GLY A 216 2.98 -8.46 -9.59
C GLY A 216 4.38 -7.87 -9.55
N ALA A 217 5.32 -8.54 -8.85
CA ALA A 217 6.73 -8.13 -8.78
C ALA A 217 7.40 -8.15 -10.16
N ALA A 218 7.18 -9.21 -10.94
CA ALA A 218 7.67 -9.31 -12.31
C ALA A 218 7.07 -8.22 -13.22
N GLY A 219 5.77 -7.95 -13.10
CA GLY A 219 5.07 -6.88 -13.81
C GLY A 219 5.60 -5.49 -13.46
N ALA A 220 5.87 -5.22 -12.17
CA ALA A 220 6.46 -3.96 -11.71
C ALA A 220 7.88 -3.76 -12.27
N LEU A 221 8.70 -4.82 -12.29
CA LEU A 221 10.02 -4.81 -12.92
C LEU A 221 9.92 -4.50 -14.41
N LEU A 222 9.00 -5.17 -15.11
CA LEU A 222 8.77 -4.95 -16.53
C LEU A 222 8.34 -3.50 -16.80
N LEU A 223 7.42 -2.96 -16.02
CA LEU A 223 6.98 -1.56 -16.13
C LEU A 223 8.12 -0.58 -15.92
N ALA A 224 8.94 -0.79 -14.87
CA ALA A 224 10.11 0.04 -14.61
C ALA A 224 11.15 -0.04 -15.75
N LEU A 225 11.31 -1.22 -16.35
CA LEU A 225 12.19 -1.41 -17.50
C LEU A 225 11.66 -0.70 -18.75
N LEU A 226 10.37 -0.88 -19.09
CA LEU A 226 9.73 -0.24 -20.23
C LEU A 226 9.77 1.29 -20.14
N LYS A 227 9.60 1.82 -18.95
CA LYS A 227 9.74 3.26 -18.67
C LYS A 227 11.19 3.74 -18.57
N ARG A 228 12.18 2.86 -18.76
CA ARG A 228 13.62 3.16 -18.65
C ARG A 228 14.02 3.76 -17.29
N ARG A 229 13.28 3.38 -16.25
CA ARG A 229 13.49 3.83 -14.86
C ARG A 229 14.21 2.76 -14.01
N LEU A 230 14.35 1.53 -14.53
CA LEU A 230 15.03 0.46 -13.83
C LEU A 230 16.55 0.70 -13.88
N SER A 231 17.16 0.88 -12.71
CA SER A 231 18.60 0.92 -12.53
C SER A 231 19.05 -0.21 -11.58
N PHE A 232 20.29 -0.62 -11.67
CA PHE A 232 20.85 -1.62 -10.75
C PHE A 232 20.79 -1.13 -9.29
N SER A 233 21.02 0.15 -9.07
CA SER A 233 20.90 0.79 -7.75
C SER A 233 19.48 0.71 -7.20
N LEU A 234 18.45 1.00 -8.02
CA LEU A 234 17.05 0.91 -7.63
C LEU A 234 16.69 -0.53 -7.26
N LEU A 235 17.08 -1.50 -8.09
CA LEU A 235 16.81 -2.91 -7.85
C LEU A 235 17.45 -3.38 -6.53
N ASN A 236 18.74 -3.10 -6.35
CA ASN A 236 19.47 -3.49 -5.14
C ASN A 236 18.87 -2.87 -3.87
N GLN A 237 18.53 -1.59 -3.91
CA GLN A 237 17.86 -0.92 -2.80
C GLN A 237 16.47 -1.51 -2.52
N SER A 238 15.70 -1.85 -3.55
CA SER A 238 14.38 -2.46 -3.38
C SER A 238 14.49 -3.86 -2.77
N LEU A 239 15.47 -4.65 -3.21
CA LEU A 239 15.73 -5.97 -2.64
C LEU A 239 16.17 -5.89 -1.18
N ASP A 240 17.11 -4.97 -0.84
CA ASP A 240 17.56 -4.77 0.54
C ASP A 240 16.41 -4.35 1.47
N HIS A 241 15.58 -3.39 1.05
CA HIS A 241 14.39 -2.99 1.80
C HIS A 241 13.37 -4.14 1.93
N THR A 242 13.14 -4.90 0.86
CA THR A 242 12.25 -6.07 0.89
C THR A 242 12.75 -7.10 1.90
N ALA A 243 14.04 -7.41 1.87
CA ALA A 243 14.64 -8.36 2.82
C ALA A 243 14.47 -7.88 4.27
N LYS A 244 14.75 -6.59 4.54
CA LYS A 244 14.59 -6.01 5.88
C LYS A 244 13.14 -6.05 6.37
N LEU A 245 12.18 -5.63 5.53
CA LEU A 245 10.75 -5.64 5.89
C LEU A 245 10.24 -7.07 6.09
N THR A 246 10.58 -7.99 5.20
CA THR A 246 10.19 -9.39 5.34
C THR A 246 10.75 -10.01 6.62
N SER A 247 12.04 -9.80 6.89
CA SER A 247 12.67 -10.26 8.13
C SER A 247 12.02 -9.68 9.38
N PHE A 248 11.67 -8.39 9.34
CA PHE A 248 10.98 -7.71 10.44
C PHE A 248 9.59 -8.32 10.70
N VAL A 249 8.80 -8.55 9.65
CA VAL A 249 7.46 -9.16 9.79
C VAL A 249 7.58 -10.60 10.30
N MET A 250 8.51 -11.39 9.74
CA MET A 250 8.74 -12.78 10.20
C MET A 250 9.16 -12.81 11.68
N PHE A 251 10.02 -11.87 12.10
CA PHE A 251 10.45 -11.78 13.51
C PHE A 251 9.28 -11.47 14.45
N ILE A 252 8.37 -10.56 14.04
CA ILE A 252 7.15 -10.27 14.80
C ILE A 252 6.26 -11.51 14.90
N LEU A 253 6.05 -12.25 13.80
CA LEU A 253 5.23 -13.45 13.78
C LEU A 253 5.80 -14.54 14.70
N ILE A 254 7.11 -14.72 14.68
CA ILE A 254 7.80 -15.65 15.59
C ILE A 254 7.57 -15.24 17.04
N GLY A 255 7.82 -13.97 17.37
CA GLY A 255 7.61 -13.46 18.73
C GLY A 255 6.16 -13.59 19.19
N SER A 256 5.19 -13.27 18.34
CA SER A 256 3.76 -13.41 18.62
C SER A 256 3.36 -14.88 18.83
N SER A 257 3.89 -15.79 18.01
CA SER A 257 3.63 -17.23 18.16
C SER A 257 4.17 -17.79 19.48
N LEU A 258 5.39 -17.37 19.87
CA LEU A 258 5.97 -17.75 21.15
C LEU A 258 5.18 -17.17 22.33
N PHE A 259 4.79 -15.91 22.24
CA PHE A 259 3.95 -15.28 23.27
C PHE A 259 2.62 -16.01 23.44
N SER A 260 1.94 -16.32 22.32
CA SER A 260 0.67 -17.06 22.34
C SER A 260 0.82 -18.46 22.92
N LEU A 261 1.94 -19.14 22.64
CA LEU A 261 2.22 -20.47 23.21
C LEU A 261 2.37 -20.38 24.72
N VAL A 262 3.15 -19.43 25.24
CA VAL A 262 3.35 -19.24 26.67
C VAL A 262 2.04 -18.82 27.36
N PHE A 263 1.28 -17.92 26.75
CA PHE A 263 0.01 -17.44 27.29
C PHE A 263 -1.02 -18.57 27.43
N ARG A 264 -1.12 -19.45 26.42
CA ARG A 264 -2.00 -20.65 26.49
C ARG A 264 -1.54 -21.69 27.50
N ALA A 265 -0.25 -21.72 27.81
CA ALA A 265 0.30 -22.64 28.80
C ALA A 265 0.02 -22.23 30.25
N LEU A 266 -0.21 -20.93 30.48
CA LEU A 266 -0.43 -20.37 31.82
C LEU A 266 -1.93 -20.24 32.17
N ASN A 267 -2.84 -20.48 31.20
CA ASN A 267 -4.29 -20.57 31.38
C ASN A 267 -4.77 -22.01 31.34
#